data_8b88f9e587eba382e7f3159f473769b5
#
_entry.id   8b88f9e587eba382e7f3159f473769b5
#
_cell.length_a   1.000
_cell.length_b   1.000
_cell.length_c   1.000
_cell.angle_alpha   90.00
_cell.angle_beta   90.00
_cell.angle_gamma   90.00
#
_symmetry.space_group_name_H-M   'P 1'
#
loop_
_entity.id
_entity.type
_entity.pdbx_description
1 polymer ?
#
loop_
_entity_poly.entity_id
_entity_poly.type
_entity_poly.pdbx_seq_one_letter_code
_entity_poly.pdbx_strand_id
1 'polypeptide(L)'
;LIRHGVQVTVFNQRSVDEIFSMLYQVAAMVGEAEQGLRRISEMQLHLQAIQKAAKALPRRPRVYFEEWDEPAISAIRWVSELTGIAGGDDCFPELAQQSLGKNRIIADPLEIVRRQPDIIIGSWCGKKFRPPTVAARPGWQDVPAVKNGQLFEIKSADILQPGPAALTDGVD
;
A
#
# COMPACT_ATOMS: atom_id res chain seq x y z
N LEU A 1 14.32 18.77 21.12
CA LEU A 1 12.95 19.26 21.30
C LEU A 1 12.48 19.08 22.74
N ILE A 2 12.44 17.86 23.28
CA ILE A 2 11.96 17.58 24.64
C ILE A 2 12.73 18.39 25.70
N ARG A 3 14.05 18.51 25.58
CA ARG A 3 14.90 19.33 26.49
C ARG A 3 14.55 20.83 26.49
N HIS A 4 13.81 21.31 25.49
CA HIS A 4 13.33 22.69 25.39
C HIS A 4 11.84 22.84 25.75
N GLY A 5 11.27 21.87 26.46
CA GLY A 5 9.89 21.92 26.89
C GLY A 5 8.84 21.72 25.78
N VAL A 6 9.27 21.28 24.60
CA VAL A 6 8.37 20.99 23.49
C VAL A 6 7.75 19.61 23.70
N GLN A 7 6.43 19.56 23.70
CA GLN A 7 5.70 18.27 23.70
C GLN A 7 5.88 17.58 22.34
N VAL A 8 6.25 16.31 22.36
CA VAL A 8 6.47 15.51 21.15
C VAL A 8 5.56 14.29 21.21
N THR A 9 4.72 14.15 20.20
CA THR A 9 3.91 12.94 19.99
C THR A 9 4.44 12.23 18.75
N VAL A 10 4.67 10.91 18.88
CA VAL A 10 5.18 10.08 17.78
C VAL A 10 4.12 9.05 17.43
N PHE A 11 3.77 9.00 16.14
CA PHE A 11 2.87 8.00 15.59
C PHE A 11 3.66 6.97 14.78
N ASN A 12 3.25 5.70 14.84
CA ASN A 12 3.92 4.60 14.14
C ASN A 12 2.89 3.57 13.66
N GLN A 13 1.91 4.04 12.91
CA GLN A 13 0.84 3.23 12.38
C GLN A 13 1.32 2.30 11.25
N ARG A 14 0.81 1.07 11.24
CA ARG A 14 1.17 0.01 10.31
C ARG A 14 -0.02 -0.62 9.60
N SER A 15 -1.24 -0.42 10.08
CA SER A 15 -2.47 -0.93 9.52
C SER A 15 -3.44 0.19 9.16
N VAL A 16 -4.44 -0.11 8.38
CA VAL A 16 -5.54 0.81 8.04
C VAL A 16 -6.25 1.30 9.31
N ASP A 17 -6.53 0.40 10.26
CA ASP A 17 -7.17 0.78 11.53
C ASP A 17 -6.29 1.69 12.38
N GLU A 18 -4.98 1.45 12.39
CA GLU A 18 -4.04 2.33 13.10
C GLU A 18 -3.93 3.72 12.44
N ILE A 19 -4.10 3.82 11.11
CA ILE A 19 -4.17 5.11 10.42
C ILE A 19 -5.43 5.85 10.87
N PHE A 20 -6.60 5.21 10.93
CA PHE A 20 -7.82 5.84 11.46
C PHE A 20 -7.67 6.28 12.90
N SER A 21 -7.07 5.45 13.76
CA SER A 21 -6.78 5.79 15.16
C SER A 21 -5.88 7.01 15.28
N MET A 22 -4.82 7.10 14.47
CA MET A 22 -3.92 8.26 14.43
C MET A 22 -4.68 9.52 13.99
N LEU A 23 -5.49 9.45 12.93
CA LEU A 23 -6.28 10.59 12.45
C LEU A 23 -7.22 11.13 13.53
N TYR A 24 -7.89 10.25 14.28
CA TYR A 24 -8.72 10.65 15.41
C TYR A 24 -7.92 11.35 16.52
N GLN A 25 -6.77 10.77 16.90
CA GLN A 25 -5.91 11.34 17.93
C GLN A 25 -5.38 12.72 17.51
N VAL A 26 -4.94 12.88 16.26
CA VAL A 26 -4.49 14.18 15.74
C VAL A 26 -5.63 15.21 15.78
N ALA A 27 -6.83 14.85 15.33
CA ALA A 27 -8.00 15.74 15.37
C ALA A 27 -8.35 16.15 16.80
N ALA A 28 -8.32 15.21 17.74
CA ALA A 28 -8.57 15.50 19.17
C ALA A 28 -7.50 16.43 19.77
N MET A 29 -6.23 16.23 19.42
CA MET A 29 -5.11 17.07 19.90
C MET A 29 -5.20 18.52 19.45
N VAL A 30 -5.80 18.78 18.29
CA VAL A 30 -6.00 20.16 17.77
C VAL A 30 -7.38 20.72 18.07
N GLY A 31 -8.20 20.02 18.88
CA GLY A 31 -9.53 20.48 19.31
C GLY A 31 -10.65 20.21 18.27
N GLU A 32 -10.39 19.45 17.22
CA GLU A 32 -11.30 19.18 16.10
C GLU A 32 -11.83 17.73 16.08
N ALA A 33 -12.03 17.12 17.25
CA ALA A 33 -12.41 15.70 17.36
C ALA A 33 -13.68 15.35 16.58
N GLU A 34 -14.72 16.18 16.61
CA GLU A 34 -15.97 15.92 15.89
C GLU A 34 -15.78 15.97 14.36
N GLN A 35 -15.01 16.95 13.87
CA GLN A 35 -14.70 17.05 12.45
C GLN A 35 -13.84 15.86 12.02
N GLY A 36 -12.88 15.45 12.84
CA GLY A 36 -12.08 14.25 12.64
C GLY A 36 -12.93 13.00 12.48
N LEU A 37 -13.89 12.78 13.38
CA LEU A 37 -14.81 11.64 13.30
C LEU A 37 -15.66 11.66 12.02
N ARG A 38 -16.15 12.83 11.60
CA ARG A 38 -16.89 12.94 10.33
C ARG A 38 -16.01 12.51 9.14
N ARG A 39 -14.78 13.02 9.05
CA ARG A 39 -13.85 12.68 7.97
C ARG A 39 -13.46 11.20 7.99
N ILE A 40 -13.22 10.63 9.16
CA ILE A 40 -12.95 9.20 9.31
C ILE A 40 -14.14 8.38 8.80
N SER A 41 -15.36 8.74 9.18
CA SER A 41 -16.57 8.05 8.72
C SER A 41 -16.73 8.10 7.20
N GLU A 42 -16.45 9.25 6.57
CA GLU A 42 -16.46 9.41 5.10
C GLU A 42 -15.46 8.44 4.43
N MET A 43 -14.22 8.38 4.91
CA MET A 43 -13.20 7.48 4.39
C MET A 43 -13.54 5.99 4.62
N GLN A 44 -14.12 5.65 5.78
CA GLN A 44 -14.58 4.28 6.05
C GLN A 44 -15.70 3.85 5.10
N LEU A 45 -16.66 4.74 4.83
CA LEU A 45 -17.73 4.49 3.86
C LEU A 45 -17.17 4.33 2.44
N HIS A 46 -16.17 5.12 2.07
CA HIS A 46 -15.47 5.00 0.80
C HIS A 46 -14.81 3.63 0.65
N LEU A 47 -14.01 3.20 1.64
CA LEU A 47 -13.39 1.86 1.63
C LEU A 47 -14.43 0.73 1.58
N GLN A 48 -15.57 0.89 2.29
CA GLN A 48 -16.66 -0.08 2.22
C GLN A 48 -17.30 -0.15 0.83
N ALA A 49 -17.43 0.98 0.14
CA ALA A 49 -17.94 1.04 -1.23
C ALA A 49 -16.99 0.31 -2.20
N ILE A 50 -15.67 0.55 -2.10
CA ILE A 50 -14.65 -0.18 -2.87
C ILE A 50 -14.74 -1.68 -2.59
N GLN A 51 -14.76 -2.08 -1.32
CA GLN A 51 -14.86 -3.48 -0.93
C GLN A 51 -16.13 -4.16 -1.45
N LYS A 52 -17.25 -3.42 -1.47
CA LYS A 52 -18.51 -3.91 -2.04
C LYS A 52 -18.39 -4.09 -3.55
N ALA A 53 -17.79 -3.14 -4.27
CA ALA A 53 -17.57 -3.26 -5.71
C ALA A 53 -16.62 -4.43 -6.02
N ALA A 54 -15.58 -4.64 -5.23
CA ALA A 54 -14.65 -5.74 -5.37
C ALA A 54 -15.30 -7.13 -5.28
N LYS A 55 -16.40 -7.27 -4.54
CA LYS A 55 -17.17 -8.55 -4.46
C LYS A 55 -17.80 -8.96 -5.79
N ALA A 56 -17.96 -8.04 -6.74
CA ALA A 56 -18.49 -8.34 -8.07
C ALA A 56 -17.41 -8.85 -9.04
N LEU A 57 -16.15 -8.84 -8.65
CA LEU A 57 -15.05 -9.37 -9.47
C LEU A 57 -15.23 -10.89 -9.65
N PRO A 58 -15.01 -11.42 -10.85
CA PRO A 58 -15.17 -12.86 -11.14
C PRO A 58 -14.11 -13.71 -10.39
N ARG A 59 -12.97 -13.12 -10.06
CA ARG A 59 -11.91 -13.68 -9.24
C ARG A 59 -11.09 -12.57 -8.61
N ARG A 60 -10.33 -12.90 -7.58
CA ARG A 60 -9.35 -11.99 -6.99
C ARG A 60 -8.04 -12.10 -7.77
N PRO A 61 -7.54 -11.02 -8.39
CA PRO A 61 -6.24 -11.04 -9.05
C PRO A 61 -5.12 -11.11 -8.02
N ARG A 62 -4.05 -11.82 -8.35
CA ARG A 62 -2.79 -11.79 -7.58
C ARG A 62 -2.07 -10.48 -7.87
N VAL A 63 -1.78 -9.71 -6.84
CA VAL A 63 -1.16 -8.39 -6.93
C VAL A 63 0.23 -8.42 -6.31
N TYR A 64 1.23 -8.08 -7.09
CA TYR A 64 2.55 -7.76 -6.56
C TYR A 64 2.68 -6.24 -6.46
N PHE A 65 2.77 -5.74 -5.24
CA PHE A 65 3.06 -4.34 -4.97
C PHE A 65 4.57 -4.20 -4.68
N GLU A 66 5.25 -3.37 -5.45
CA GLU A 66 6.68 -3.11 -5.35
C GLU A 66 6.92 -1.71 -4.77
N GLU A 67 7.27 -1.65 -3.48
CA GLU A 67 7.57 -0.41 -2.77
C GLU A 67 8.93 0.17 -3.21
N TRP A 68 9.85 -0.71 -3.59
CA TRP A 68 11.17 -0.39 -4.11
C TRP A 68 11.70 -1.51 -5.00
N ASP A 69 12.52 -1.16 -6.00
CA ASP A 69 12.94 -2.10 -7.03
C ASP A 69 14.29 -2.78 -6.77
N GLU A 70 15.24 -2.12 -6.10
CA GLU A 70 16.58 -2.68 -5.88
C GLU A 70 17.14 -2.27 -4.52
N PRO A 71 17.11 -3.20 -3.54
CA PRO A 71 16.51 -4.53 -3.62
C PRO A 71 14.97 -4.48 -3.72
N ALA A 72 14.35 -5.49 -4.30
CA ALA A 72 12.90 -5.58 -4.38
C ALA A 72 12.28 -5.64 -2.98
N ILE A 73 11.43 -4.66 -2.65
CA ILE A 73 10.73 -4.56 -1.36
C ILE A 73 9.22 -4.67 -1.62
N SER A 74 8.57 -5.61 -0.93
CA SER A 74 7.13 -5.82 -1.02
C SER A 74 6.32 -4.79 -0.22
N ALA A 75 4.99 -4.83 -0.38
CA ALA A 75 4.04 -3.96 0.30
C ALA A 75 4.24 -3.89 1.82
N ILE A 76 4.07 -2.71 2.40
CA ILE A 76 3.85 -2.54 3.83
C ILE A 76 2.41 -2.92 4.18
N ARG A 77 2.13 -3.23 5.45
CA ARG A 77 0.90 -3.85 5.89
C ARG A 77 -0.37 -3.11 5.46
N TRP A 78 -0.47 -1.78 5.63
CA TRP A 78 -1.68 -1.06 5.20
C TRP A 78 -1.90 -1.13 3.69
N VAL A 79 -0.83 -1.18 2.86
CA VAL A 79 -0.94 -1.33 1.41
C VAL A 79 -1.44 -2.73 1.05
N SER A 80 -0.95 -3.77 1.73
CA SER A 80 -1.45 -5.14 1.59
C SER A 80 -2.94 -5.25 1.98
N GLU A 81 -3.34 -4.58 3.09
CA GLU A 81 -4.73 -4.51 3.53
C GLU A 81 -5.62 -3.78 2.49
N LEU A 82 -5.15 -2.63 1.94
CA LEU A 82 -5.85 -1.89 0.89
C LEU A 82 -5.97 -2.70 -0.40
N THR A 83 -4.92 -3.44 -0.79
CA THR A 83 -4.99 -4.41 -1.90
C THR A 83 -6.11 -5.41 -1.68
N GLY A 84 -6.24 -5.94 -0.45
CA GLY A 84 -7.31 -6.85 -0.07
C GLY A 84 -8.70 -6.21 -0.14
N ILE A 85 -8.84 -4.96 0.30
CA ILE A 85 -10.09 -4.17 0.23
C ILE A 85 -10.49 -3.93 -1.23
N ALA A 86 -9.52 -3.60 -2.10
CA ALA A 86 -9.73 -3.42 -3.53
C ALA A 86 -10.00 -4.73 -4.30
N GLY A 87 -9.99 -5.87 -3.62
CA GLY A 87 -10.34 -7.17 -4.21
C GLY A 87 -9.16 -7.94 -4.80
N GLY A 88 -7.93 -7.50 -4.57
CA GLY A 88 -6.72 -8.23 -4.93
C GLY A 88 -6.26 -9.20 -3.83
N ASP A 89 -5.41 -10.14 -4.20
CA ASP A 89 -4.65 -10.99 -3.28
C ASP A 89 -3.18 -10.58 -3.35
N ASP A 90 -2.66 -10.04 -2.24
CA ASP A 90 -1.24 -9.69 -2.15
C ASP A 90 -0.37 -10.93 -2.35
N CYS A 91 0.62 -10.82 -3.23
CA CYS A 91 1.55 -11.91 -3.49
C CYS A 91 2.47 -12.23 -2.29
N PHE A 92 2.70 -11.26 -1.37
CA PHE A 92 3.63 -11.41 -0.24
C PHE A 92 3.02 -11.00 1.10
N PRO A 93 1.84 -11.52 1.48
CA PRO A 93 1.14 -11.11 2.69
C PRO A 93 1.94 -11.42 3.97
N GLU A 94 2.80 -12.43 3.95
CA GLU A 94 3.68 -12.80 5.05
C GLU A 94 4.76 -11.74 5.31
N LEU A 95 5.28 -11.10 4.24
CA LEU A 95 6.26 -10.04 4.36
C LEU A 95 5.61 -8.73 4.82
N ALA A 96 4.37 -8.48 4.44
CA ALA A 96 3.62 -7.28 4.83
C ALA A 96 3.46 -7.15 6.37
N GLN A 97 3.55 -8.25 7.11
CA GLN A 97 3.53 -8.23 8.59
C GLN A 97 4.80 -7.60 9.19
N GLN A 98 5.86 -7.45 8.39
CA GLN A 98 7.12 -6.88 8.84
C GLN A 98 7.10 -5.35 8.78
N SER A 99 7.43 -4.69 9.91
CA SER A 99 7.36 -3.23 10.03
C SER A 99 8.43 -2.50 9.23
N LEU A 100 9.62 -3.10 9.07
CA LEU A 100 10.77 -2.44 8.46
C LEU A 100 10.96 -2.92 7.01
N GLY A 101 11.22 -1.99 6.09
CA GLY A 101 11.47 -2.31 4.68
C GLY A 101 12.56 -3.36 4.47
N LYS A 102 13.66 -3.30 5.26
CA LYS A 102 14.72 -4.30 5.19
C LYS A 102 14.26 -5.74 5.46
N ASN A 103 13.17 -5.93 6.20
CA ASN A 103 12.59 -7.23 6.51
C ASN A 103 11.53 -7.65 5.48
N ARG A 104 11.20 -6.77 4.53
CA ARG A 104 10.27 -7.02 3.42
C ARG A 104 10.99 -7.16 2.08
N ILE A 105 12.33 -7.24 2.11
CA ILE A 105 13.14 -7.52 0.92
C ILE A 105 12.84 -8.94 0.44
N ILE A 106 12.55 -9.06 -0.84
CA ILE A 106 12.41 -10.34 -1.54
C ILE A 106 13.80 -10.77 -1.96
N ALA A 107 14.38 -11.73 -1.21
CA ALA A 107 15.77 -12.15 -1.35
C ALA A 107 16.06 -12.77 -2.74
N ASP A 108 15.10 -13.50 -3.29
CA ASP A 108 15.18 -14.06 -4.65
C ASP A 108 14.10 -13.41 -5.54
N PRO A 109 14.46 -12.50 -6.47
CA PRO A 109 13.49 -11.88 -7.37
C PRO A 109 12.68 -12.87 -8.22
N LEU A 110 13.19 -14.10 -8.44
CA LEU A 110 12.45 -15.14 -9.15
C LEU A 110 11.27 -15.67 -8.33
N GLU A 111 11.22 -15.41 -7.02
CA GLU A 111 10.04 -15.72 -6.22
C GLU A 111 8.80 -14.92 -6.69
N ILE A 112 9.00 -13.70 -7.16
CA ILE A 112 7.93 -12.90 -7.76
C ILE A 112 7.40 -13.61 -9.01
N VAL A 113 8.31 -14.12 -9.84
CA VAL A 113 7.95 -14.90 -11.04
C VAL A 113 7.19 -16.17 -10.67
N ARG A 114 7.64 -16.90 -9.65
CA ARG A 114 6.97 -18.13 -9.17
C ARG A 114 5.56 -17.87 -8.66
N ARG A 115 5.31 -16.70 -8.04
CA ARG A 115 3.99 -16.30 -7.54
C ARG A 115 3.04 -15.81 -8.64
N GLN A 116 3.55 -15.63 -9.87
CA GLN A 116 2.74 -15.35 -11.05
C GLN A 116 1.72 -14.22 -10.85
N PRO A 117 2.12 -12.98 -10.50
CA PRO A 117 1.19 -11.88 -10.32
C PRO A 117 0.40 -11.59 -11.60
N ASP A 118 -0.89 -11.33 -11.42
CA ASP A 118 -1.78 -10.87 -12.49
C ASP A 118 -1.64 -9.35 -12.72
N ILE A 119 -1.26 -8.62 -11.65
CA ILE A 119 -1.07 -7.16 -11.64
C ILE A 119 0.23 -6.85 -10.91
N ILE A 120 1.00 -5.90 -11.43
CA ILE A 120 2.17 -5.34 -10.76
C ILE A 120 1.93 -3.84 -10.56
N ILE A 121 2.06 -3.38 -9.31
CA ILE A 121 1.94 -1.98 -8.95
C ILE A 121 3.29 -1.53 -8.37
N GLY A 122 3.91 -0.55 -9.02
CA GLY A 122 5.13 0.06 -8.50
C GLY A 122 4.85 1.39 -7.81
N SER A 123 5.48 1.60 -6.66
CA SER A 123 5.37 2.85 -5.90
C SER A 123 6.73 3.22 -5.32
N TRP A 124 7.64 3.66 -6.19
CA TRP A 124 9.02 3.94 -5.81
C TRP A 124 9.18 5.36 -5.28
N CYS A 125 9.66 5.50 -4.06
CA CYS A 125 9.86 6.79 -3.43
C CYS A 125 10.96 7.60 -4.14
N GLY A 126 10.58 8.79 -4.66
CA GLY A 126 11.51 9.70 -5.35
C GLY A 126 11.99 9.23 -6.73
N LYS A 127 11.46 8.12 -7.25
CA LYS A 127 11.84 7.51 -8.52
C LYS A 127 10.59 7.13 -9.31
N LYS A 128 10.60 7.42 -10.60
CA LYS A 128 9.47 7.08 -11.48
C LYS A 128 9.45 5.58 -11.78
N PHE A 129 8.31 4.94 -11.60
CA PHE A 129 8.06 3.59 -12.07
C PHE A 129 8.07 3.55 -13.60
N ARG A 130 8.77 2.59 -14.18
CA ARG A 130 8.90 2.43 -15.62
C ARG A 130 8.48 1.02 -16.04
N PRO A 131 7.24 0.80 -16.49
CA PRO A 131 6.75 -0.51 -16.92
C PRO A 131 7.68 -1.25 -17.87
N PRO A 132 8.27 -0.64 -18.92
CA PRO A 132 9.17 -1.34 -19.83
C PRO A 132 10.43 -1.88 -19.13
N THR A 133 10.97 -1.16 -18.14
CA THR A 133 12.14 -1.61 -17.38
C THR A 133 11.80 -2.82 -16.51
N VAL A 134 10.61 -2.83 -15.91
CA VAL A 134 10.13 -3.97 -15.11
C VAL A 134 9.85 -5.17 -16.00
N ALA A 135 9.19 -4.98 -17.14
CA ALA A 135 8.90 -6.03 -18.10
C ALA A 135 10.16 -6.69 -18.70
N ALA A 136 11.26 -5.92 -18.81
CA ALA A 136 12.53 -6.40 -19.36
C ALA A 136 13.41 -7.15 -18.35
N ARG A 137 12.96 -7.32 -17.11
CA ARG A 137 13.73 -8.07 -16.10
C ARG A 137 13.92 -9.53 -16.50
N PRO A 138 15.10 -10.13 -16.29
CA PRO A 138 15.36 -11.51 -16.65
C PRO A 138 14.35 -12.49 -16.02
N GLY A 139 13.74 -13.34 -16.84
CA GLY A 139 12.78 -14.35 -16.40
C GLY A 139 11.33 -13.84 -16.18
N TRP A 140 11.06 -12.55 -16.42
CA TRP A 140 9.74 -11.97 -16.19
C TRP A 140 8.79 -12.02 -17.40
N GLN A 141 9.30 -12.39 -18.57
CA GLN A 141 8.53 -12.43 -19.84
C GLN A 141 7.26 -13.31 -19.75
N ASP A 142 7.27 -14.31 -18.85
CA ASP A 142 6.15 -15.24 -18.68
C ASP A 142 5.19 -14.89 -17.54
N VAL A 143 5.49 -13.82 -16.79
CA VAL A 143 4.59 -13.32 -15.72
C VAL A 143 3.30 -12.79 -16.33
N PRO A 144 2.10 -13.20 -15.85
CA PRO A 144 0.81 -12.76 -16.39
C PRO A 144 0.68 -11.24 -16.50
N ALA A 145 1.09 -10.50 -15.46
CA ALA A 145 1.07 -9.04 -15.45
C ALA A 145 1.91 -8.44 -16.61
N VAL A 146 3.06 -9.01 -16.91
CA VAL A 146 3.92 -8.56 -18.00
C VAL A 146 3.29 -8.89 -19.36
N LYS A 147 2.83 -10.13 -19.55
CA LYS A 147 2.17 -10.56 -20.79
C LYS A 147 0.95 -9.74 -21.15
N ASN A 148 0.18 -9.35 -20.13
CA ASN A 148 -1.08 -8.64 -20.31
C ASN A 148 -0.94 -7.11 -20.15
N GLY A 149 0.27 -6.59 -19.98
CA GLY A 149 0.52 -5.15 -19.79
C GLY A 149 -0.08 -4.56 -18.51
N GLN A 150 -0.30 -5.38 -17.49
CA GLN A 150 -0.91 -4.98 -16.21
C GLN A 150 0.17 -4.48 -15.23
N LEU A 151 0.85 -3.40 -15.62
CA LEU A 151 1.91 -2.75 -14.84
C LEU A 151 1.53 -1.29 -14.61
N PHE A 152 1.28 -0.93 -13.37
CA PHE A 152 0.75 0.38 -12.98
C PHE A 152 1.67 1.09 -11.98
N GLU A 153 1.57 2.40 -11.93
CA GLU A 153 2.22 3.24 -10.92
C GLU A 153 1.17 3.85 -10.00
N ILE A 154 1.37 3.73 -8.68
CA ILE A 154 0.72 4.59 -7.69
C ILE A 154 1.82 5.47 -7.09
N LYS A 155 1.60 6.77 -6.99
CA LYS A 155 2.61 7.68 -6.42
C LYS A 155 2.84 7.37 -4.95
N SER A 156 4.10 7.36 -4.54
CA SER A 156 4.46 7.07 -3.14
C SER A 156 3.87 8.08 -2.15
N ALA A 157 3.62 9.31 -2.58
CA ALA A 157 2.94 10.31 -1.77
C ALA A 157 1.48 9.93 -1.47
N ASP A 158 0.83 9.22 -2.38
CA ASP A 158 -0.58 8.85 -2.25
C ASP A 158 -0.76 7.57 -1.43
N ILE A 159 0.13 6.58 -1.55
CA ILE A 159 -0.09 5.26 -0.95
C ILE A 159 0.90 4.89 0.16
N LEU A 160 2.16 5.37 0.11
CA LEU A 160 3.19 4.98 1.08
C LEU A 160 3.28 5.91 2.29
N GLN A 161 2.47 6.97 2.34
CA GLN A 161 2.32 7.81 3.53
C GLN A 161 1.10 7.34 4.32
N PRO A 162 1.28 6.88 5.59
CA PRO A 162 0.18 6.36 6.39
C PRO A 162 -0.73 7.51 6.88
N GLY A 163 -1.61 7.97 6.01
CA GLY A 163 -2.49 9.12 6.21
C GLY A 163 -3.72 9.08 5.31
N PRO A 164 -4.49 10.19 5.24
CA PRO A 164 -5.74 10.25 4.48
C PRO A 164 -5.59 9.87 3.01
N ALA A 165 -4.50 10.31 2.34
CA ALA A 165 -4.29 10.04 0.92
C ALA A 165 -4.26 8.53 0.61
N ALA A 166 -3.67 7.71 1.48
CA ALA A 166 -3.65 6.26 1.28
C ALA A 166 -5.05 5.63 1.35
N LEU A 167 -5.99 6.27 2.08
CA LEU A 167 -7.36 5.79 2.28
C LEU A 167 -8.36 6.38 1.26
N THR A 168 -7.88 7.24 0.36
CA THR A 168 -8.66 7.89 -0.70
C THR A 168 -7.94 7.70 -2.04
N ASP A 169 -7.19 8.70 -2.53
CA ASP A 169 -6.54 8.71 -3.85
C ASP A 169 -5.59 7.52 -4.08
N GLY A 170 -5.00 6.98 -3.00
CA GLY A 170 -4.05 5.86 -3.08
C GLY A 170 -4.71 4.50 -3.27
N VAL A 171 -6.01 4.35 -2.94
CA VAL A 171 -6.76 3.08 -3.06
C VAL A 171 -7.66 3.06 -4.30
N ASP A 172 -7.98 4.22 -4.88
CA ASP A 172 -8.75 4.40 -6.13
C ASP A 172 -7.91 4.06 -7.37
#